data_853bcd5331ac722c240f1675e54b8c7b
#
_entry.id   853bcd5331ac722c240f1675e54b8c7b
#
_cell.length_a   1.000
_cell.length_b   1.000
_cell.length_c   1.000
_cell.angle_alpha   90.00
_cell.angle_beta   90.00
_cell.angle_gamma   90.00
#
_symmetry.space_group_name_H-M   'P 1'
#
loop_
_entity.id
_entity.type
_entity.pdbx_description
1 polymer ?
#
loop_
_entity_poly.entity_id
_entity_poly.type
_entity_poly.pdbx_seq_one_letter_code
_entity_poly.pdbx_strand_id
1 'polypeptide(L)'
;MGNDAQQGPDRGIEIRPITHEELADWDRALALGFMRPHVPPATEWRELLFEPGRMLGAFDHGFPGADRPRCVATFRSFDTGLTVPGGERLPVDAITGVTVNSTHRRRGLLSGMMRRDLAAARERGSAAAILIAAEHNIYGRFGFGSAVPLAGWRVDVLRSGGVRAGLPVHAGHRIDFATLEEFGKLGPDLHERWRPTQPGAIGRPDAWWRLRAGEVDLPGFDWKQGFNVFHRTADGTLTGMANYTVDDKWDGAYPDCPLTVRDFIALDRETANALWAFLFSVDWVRHVVAPHLGPGHVLPLLLNDPRAAKPHEETADFTWLRLLDLPAAFAARRYEAPGRLVLDVTDREGWTAGRWALETAADGTGRITHTDDPADLGLDVARLGSLYLGGGSAAALADAALLTEHTPGAAVRADTLLRTARAPWNPDGF
;
A
#
# COMPACT_ATOMS: atom_id res chain seq x y z
N MET A 1 -11.95 24.81 -13.35
CA MET A 1 -11.69 24.68 -14.80
C MET A 1 -10.39 25.43 -15.07
N GLY A 2 -9.25 24.75 -15.06
CA GLY A 2 -7.92 25.28 -15.35
C GLY A 2 -7.34 24.44 -16.47
N ASN A 3 -7.03 25.12 -17.54
CA ASN A 3 -6.54 24.60 -18.81
C ASN A 3 -5.11 24.04 -18.63
N ASP A 4 -4.96 22.75 -18.24
CA ASP A 4 -3.69 22.02 -18.23
C ASP A 4 -3.40 21.38 -19.61
N ALA A 5 -3.59 22.20 -20.67
CA ALA A 5 -3.14 21.83 -22.00
C ALA A 5 -1.61 21.94 -22.05
N GLN A 6 -0.94 20.78 -22.18
CA GLN A 6 0.34 20.57 -22.82
C GLN A 6 1.38 21.72 -22.72
N GLN A 7 1.83 22.08 -21.52
CA GLN A 7 3.12 22.74 -21.39
C GLN A 7 4.18 21.66 -21.26
N GLY A 8 4.98 21.49 -22.31
CA GLY A 8 6.24 20.74 -22.24
C GLY A 8 7.15 21.30 -21.13
N PRO A 9 8.18 20.57 -20.69
CA PRO A 9 9.07 21.03 -19.64
C PRO A 9 9.62 22.41 -19.97
N ASP A 10 9.61 23.28 -18.95
CA ASP A 10 10.10 24.66 -19.01
C ASP A 10 11.49 24.71 -19.65
N ARG A 11 11.73 25.66 -20.59
CA ARG A 11 13.04 25.80 -21.25
C ARG A 11 14.11 26.04 -20.20
N GLY A 12 14.91 25.05 -19.86
CA GLY A 12 15.97 25.11 -18.86
C GLY A 12 15.90 24.07 -17.76
N ILE A 13 14.83 23.26 -17.71
CA ILE A 13 14.71 22.14 -16.75
C ILE A 13 14.71 20.82 -17.52
N GLU A 14 15.66 19.94 -17.17
CA GLU A 14 15.82 18.62 -17.76
C GLU A 14 15.30 17.53 -16.80
N ILE A 15 14.42 16.65 -17.30
CA ILE A 15 13.98 15.45 -16.57
C ILE A 15 14.76 14.25 -17.09
N ARG A 16 15.53 13.61 -16.21
CA ARG A 16 16.34 12.43 -16.54
C ARG A 16 16.58 11.54 -15.32
N PRO A 17 17.05 10.29 -15.52
CA PRO A 17 17.62 9.49 -14.45
C PRO A 17 18.81 10.22 -13.81
N ILE A 18 18.96 10.05 -12.51
CA ILE A 18 20.13 10.55 -11.78
C ILE A 18 21.29 9.59 -11.94
N THR A 19 22.51 10.13 -11.83
CA THR A 19 23.72 9.32 -11.63
C THR A 19 23.91 9.04 -10.13
N HIS A 20 24.79 8.09 -9.79
CA HIS A 20 25.14 7.80 -8.40
C HIS A 20 25.73 9.02 -7.68
N GLU A 21 26.53 9.82 -8.38
CA GLU A 21 27.14 11.05 -7.84
C GLU A 21 26.12 12.12 -7.50
N GLU A 22 24.95 12.11 -8.14
CA GLU A 22 23.87 13.06 -7.93
C GLU A 22 22.90 12.65 -6.80
N LEU A 23 23.11 11.49 -6.20
CA LEU A 23 22.23 10.93 -5.18
C LEU A 23 22.05 11.86 -3.96
N ALA A 24 23.14 12.53 -3.54
CA ALA A 24 23.10 13.50 -2.44
C ALA A 24 22.27 14.77 -2.77
N ASP A 25 22.32 15.23 -4.01
CA ASP A 25 21.54 16.39 -4.47
C ASP A 25 20.06 16.03 -4.64
N TRP A 26 19.78 14.83 -5.14
CA TRP A 26 18.44 14.27 -5.25
C TRP A 26 17.78 14.16 -3.88
N ASP A 27 18.48 13.64 -2.88
CA ASP A 27 17.97 13.49 -1.53
C ASP A 27 17.71 14.83 -0.83
N ARG A 28 18.60 15.81 -1.06
CA ARG A 28 18.33 17.18 -0.59
C ARG A 28 17.05 17.73 -1.22
N ALA A 29 16.83 17.51 -2.52
CA ALA A 29 15.62 17.93 -3.20
C ALA A 29 14.39 17.20 -2.67
N LEU A 30 14.51 15.90 -2.34
CA LEU A 30 13.46 15.10 -1.72
C LEU A 30 13.07 15.67 -0.35
N ALA A 31 14.04 15.95 0.53
CA ALA A 31 13.80 16.52 1.84
C ALA A 31 13.10 17.89 1.75
N LEU A 32 13.60 18.77 0.88
CA LEU A 32 12.98 20.09 0.64
C LEU A 32 11.57 19.98 0.08
N GLY A 33 11.33 19.03 -0.82
CA GLY A 33 10.01 18.79 -1.41
C GLY A 33 8.99 18.30 -0.39
N PHE A 34 9.41 17.54 0.63
CA PHE A 34 8.61 17.15 1.78
C PHE A 34 8.63 18.16 2.93
N MET A 35 9.20 19.35 2.72
CA MET A 35 9.31 20.42 3.74
C MET A 35 10.01 19.95 5.03
N ARG A 36 11.01 19.08 4.88
CA ARG A 36 11.83 18.57 5.97
C ARG A 36 13.22 19.19 5.93
N PRO A 37 13.85 19.47 7.09
CA PRO A 37 15.27 19.78 7.12
C PRO A 37 16.06 18.64 6.43
N HIS A 38 17.04 19.03 5.59
CA HIS A 38 17.93 18.03 5.02
C HIS A 38 18.92 17.58 6.09
N VAL A 39 18.76 16.39 6.57
CA VAL A 39 19.76 15.65 7.34
C VAL A 39 20.32 14.62 6.38
N PRO A 40 21.65 14.63 6.09
CA PRO A 40 22.21 13.59 5.23
C PRO A 40 21.86 12.21 5.83
N PRO A 41 21.13 11.35 5.13
CA PRO A 41 20.91 10.00 5.58
C PRO A 41 22.23 9.27 5.61
N ALA A 42 22.30 8.20 6.39
CA ALA A 42 23.41 7.27 6.29
C ALA A 42 23.57 6.88 4.81
N THR A 43 24.77 7.04 4.30
CA THR A 43 25.11 6.74 2.89
C THR A 43 24.65 5.33 2.53
N GLU A 44 24.75 4.42 3.48
CA GLU A 44 24.36 3.02 3.34
C GLU A 44 22.87 2.82 2.95
N TRP A 45 21.93 3.57 3.50
CA TRP A 45 20.51 3.47 3.12
C TRP A 45 20.27 3.89 1.67
N ARG A 46 20.96 4.93 1.21
CA ARG A 46 20.85 5.41 -0.17
C ARG A 46 21.41 4.42 -1.16
N GLU A 47 22.56 3.84 -0.82
CA GLU A 47 23.19 2.79 -1.63
C GLU A 47 22.23 1.60 -1.81
N LEU A 48 21.55 1.19 -0.73
CA LEU A 48 20.55 0.12 -0.77
C LEU A 48 19.34 0.41 -1.65
N LEU A 49 18.99 1.68 -1.82
CA LEU A 49 17.81 2.09 -2.58
C LEU A 49 18.14 2.56 -4.00
N PHE A 50 19.43 2.77 -4.32
CA PHE A 50 19.85 3.26 -5.62
C PHE A 50 19.70 2.17 -6.68
N GLU A 51 18.82 2.44 -7.64
CA GLU A 51 18.61 1.58 -8.80
C GLU A 51 18.72 2.45 -10.07
N PRO A 52 19.74 2.19 -10.92
CA PRO A 52 19.94 2.95 -12.14
C PRO A 52 18.69 2.99 -13.02
N GLY A 53 18.33 4.18 -13.48
CA GLY A 53 17.16 4.39 -14.33
C GLY A 53 15.81 4.47 -13.60
N ARG A 54 15.75 4.09 -12.30
CA ARG A 54 14.52 4.09 -11.49
C ARG A 54 14.36 5.33 -10.59
N MET A 55 15.42 6.12 -10.48
CA MET A 55 15.40 7.40 -9.77
C MET A 55 15.50 8.52 -10.79
N LEU A 56 14.46 9.34 -10.91
CA LEU A 56 14.42 10.50 -11.80
C LEU A 56 14.62 11.78 -10.98
N GLY A 57 15.33 12.74 -11.58
CA GLY A 57 15.44 14.10 -11.12
C GLY A 57 14.99 15.09 -12.20
N ALA A 58 14.43 16.22 -11.80
CA ALA A 58 14.32 17.39 -12.66
C ALA A 58 15.44 18.37 -12.28
N PHE A 59 16.28 18.75 -13.24
CA PHE A 59 17.46 19.55 -13.05
C PHE A 59 17.30 20.93 -13.67
N ASP A 60 17.39 21.99 -12.86
CA ASP A 60 17.36 23.37 -13.29
C ASP A 60 18.78 23.84 -13.65
N HIS A 61 19.00 24.09 -14.94
CA HIS A 61 20.26 24.60 -15.49
C HIS A 61 20.43 26.12 -15.33
N GLY A 62 19.37 26.83 -15.03
CA GLY A 62 19.36 28.29 -14.84
C GLY A 62 19.51 28.75 -13.40
N PHE A 63 19.88 27.86 -12.49
CA PHE A 63 19.94 28.19 -11.06
C PHE A 63 21.08 29.17 -10.76
N PRO A 64 20.81 30.39 -10.27
CA PRO A 64 21.83 31.42 -10.08
C PRO A 64 22.92 31.00 -9.08
N GLY A 65 24.19 31.19 -9.46
CA GLY A 65 25.32 30.91 -8.59
C GLY A 65 25.61 29.42 -8.33
N ALA A 66 25.06 28.53 -9.14
CA ALA A 66 25.36 27.10 -9.09
C ALA A 66 26.33 26.72 -10.22
N ASP A 67 27.41 25.98 -9.88
CA ASP A 67 28.38 25.48 -10.85
C ASP A 67 27.83 24.28 -11.68
N ARG A 68 26.73 23.70 -11.26
CA ARG A 68 26.05 22.57 -11.89
C ARG A 68 24.53 22.69 -11.75
N PRO A 69 23.76 22.04 -12.64
CA PRO A 69 22.30 22.04 -12.54
C PRO A 69 21.83 21.51 -11.18
N ARG A 70 20.81 22.13 -10.61
CA ARG A 70 20.24 21.73 -9.32
C ARG A 70 19.03 20.82 -9.49
N CYS A 71 19.00 19.73 -8.74
CA CYS A 71 17.83 18.89 -8.63
C CYS A 71 16.71 19.66 -7.88
N VAL A 72 15.55 19.81 -8.52
CA VAL A 72 14.40 20.60 -8.02
C VAL A 72 13.11 19.79 -7.93
N ALA A 73 13.12 18.54 -8.44
CA ALA A 73 12.04 17.58 -8.28
C ALA A 73 12.60 16.17 -8.29
N THR A 74 11.95 15.27 -7.58
CA THR A 74 12.37 13.88 -7.38
C THR A 74 11.26 12.92 -7.72
N PHE A 75 11.63 11.71 -8.12
CA PHE A 75 10.74 10.59 -8.38
C PHE A 75 11.56 9.31 -8.27
N ARG A 76 11.01 8.30 -7.65
CA ARG A 76 11.60 6.97 -7.57
C ARG A 76 10.53 5.91 -7.82
N SER A 77 10.89 4.88 -8.54
CA SER A 77 10.09 3.66 -8.63
C SER A 77 10.95 2.42 -8.39
N PHE A 78 10.30 1.30 -8.12
CA PHE A 78 10.95 0.00 -7.96
C PHE A 78 9.97 -1.13 -8.28
N ASP A 79 10.51 -2.28 -8.70
CA ASP A 79 9.68 -3.43 -9.00
C ASP A 79 9.31 -4.19 -7.71
N THR A 80 8.05 -4.58 -7.60
CA THR A 80 7.57 -5.44 -6.52
C THR A 80 6.45 -6.36 -7.00
N GLY A 81 6.02 -7.28 -6.15
CA GLY A 81 4.87 -8.12 -6.42
C GLY A 81 3.69 -7.69 -5.55
N LEU A 82 2.56 -7.39 -6.18
CA LEU A 82 1.29 -7.16 -5.49
C LEU A 82 0.50 -8.47 -5.43
N THR A 83 0.08 -8.86 -4.25
CA THR A 83 -0.82 -10.02 -4.12
C THR A 83 -2.22 -9.63 -4.58
N VAL A 84 -2.74 -10.33 -5.57
CA VAL A 84 -4.09 -10.14 -6.09
C VAL A 84 -5.06 -11.17 -5.48
N PRO A 85 -6.39 -10.97 -5.59
CA PRO A 85 -7.37 -11.98 -5.19
C PRO A 85 -7.05 -13.36 -5.77
N GLY A 86 -6.95 -14.38 -4.91
CA GLY A 86 -6.51 -15.73 -5.27
C GLY A 86 -5.06 -16.04 -4.90
N GLY A 87 -4.29 -15.04 -4.44
CA GLY A 87 -2.95 -15.24 -3.88
C GLY A 87 -1.80 -15.15 -4.89
N GLU A 88 -2.11 -14.97 -6.17
CA GLU A 88 -1.08 -14.79 -7.20
C GLU A 88 -0.32 -13.46 -7.01
N ARG A 89 0.93 -13.45 -7.47
CA ARG A 89 1.81 -12.29 -7.44
C ARG A 89 1.77 -11.56 -8.78
N LEU A 90 1.12 -10.40 -8.84
CA LEU A 90 1.15 -9.52 -10.00
C LEU A 90 2.43 -8.67 -9.99
N PRO A 91 3.28 -8.70 -11.02
CA PRO A 91 4.38 -7.76 -11.15
C PRO A 91 3.86 -6.33 -11.29
N VAL A 92 4.31 -5.44 -10.40
CA VAL A 92 3.88 -4.04 -10.39
C VAL A 92 5.06 -3.10 -10.19
N ASP A 93 4.91 -1.89 -10.71
CA ASP A 93 5.80 -0.77 -10.49
C ASP A 93 5.34 0.01 -9.25
N ALA A 94 6.16 0.09 -8.21
CA ALA A 94 5.86 0.83 -6.99
C ALA A 94 6.53 2.20 -7.02
N ILE A 95 5.73 3.27 -6.89
CA ILE A 95 6.17 4.66 -7.05
C ILE A 95 6.24 5.34 -5.69
N THR A 96 7.36 5.97 -5.41
CA THR A 96 7.66 6.67 -4.15
C THR A 96 8.56 7.88 -4.37
N GLY A 97 8.83 8.65 -3.31
CA GLY A 97 9.78 9.77 -3.35
C GLY A 97 9.42 10.86 -4.37
N VAL A 98 8.12 11.06 -4.62
CA VAL A 98 7.63 12.00 -5.61
C VAL A 98 7.48 13.38 -5.00
N THR A 99 8.37 14.30 -5.36
CA THR A 99 8.31 15.69 -4.88
C THR A 99 8.60 16.69 -5.99
N VAL A 100 8.11 17.91 -5.81
CA VAL A 100 8.52 19.09 -6.58
C VAL A 100 8.71 20.24 -5.61
N ASN A 101 9.90 20.83 -5.60
CA ASN A 101 10.22 21.97 -4.73
C ASN A 101 9.21 23.10 -4.93
N SER A 102 8.81 23.74 -3.85
CA SER A 102 7.77 24.77 -3.84
C SER A 102 8.02 25.90 -4.84
N THR A 103 9.29 26.24 -5.11
CA THR A 103 9.72 27.24 -6.09
C THR A 103 9.55 26.81 -7.55
N HIS A 104 9.31 25.52 -7.81
CA HIS A 104 9.24 24.92 -9.15
C HIS A 104 7.91 24.24 -9.44
N ARG A 105 6.90 24.44 -8.59
CA ARG A 105 5.55 23.89 -8.79
C ARG A 105 4.88 24.47 -10.04
N ARG A 106 3.91 23.73 -10.60
CA ARG A 106 3.07 24.10 -11.76
C ARG A 106 3.82 24.25 -13.09
N ARG A 107 5.01 23.63 -13.20
CA ARG A 107 5.81 23.60 -14.44
C ARG A 107 5.75 22.24 -15.17
N GLY A 108 4.78 21.37 -14.84
CA GLY A 108 4.62 20.06 -15.49
C GLY A 108 5.64 18.98 -15.09
N LEU A 109 6.54 19.24 -14.12
CA LEU A 109 7.63 18.33 -13.76
C LEU A 109 7.13 16.98 -13.27
N LEU A 110 6.16 16.99 -12.34
CA LEU A 110 5.52 15.74 -11.88
C LEU A 110 4.89 14.96 -13.05
N SER A 111 4.17 15.64 -13.93
CA SER A 111 3.52 15.00 -15.07
C SER A 111 4.53 14.39 -16.04
N GLY A 112 5.66 15.08 -16.25
CA GLY A 112 6.75 14.58 -17.11
C GLY A 112 7.40 13.31 -16.53
N MET A 113 7.74 13.31 -15.23
CA MET A 113 8.34 12.16 -14.54
C MET A 113 7.37 10.97 -14.49
N MET A 114 6.11 11.20 -14.11
CA MET A 114 5.09 10.16 -14.01
C MET A 114 4.84 9.46 -15.36
N ARG A 115 4.64 10.22 -16.44
CA ARG A 115 4.44 9.63 -17.78
C ARG A 115 5.64 8.83 -18.25
N ARG A 116 6.84 9.36 -18.03
CA ARG A 116 8.09 8.67 -18.39
C ARG A 116 8.22 7.34 -17.67
N ASP A 117 7.98 7.34 -16.37
CA ASP A 117 8.09 6.13 -15.55
C ASP A 117 7.01 5.10 -15.88
N LEU A 118 5.74 5.50 -15.96
CA LEU A 118 4.64 4.59 -16.33
C LEU A 118 4.82 3.98 -17.72
N ALA A 119 5.35 4.73 -18.70
CA ALA A 119 5.66 4.19 -20.02
C ALA A 119 6.77 3.13 -19.93
N ALA A 120 7.84 3.43 -19.19
CA ALA A 120 8.94 2.49 -18.95
C ALA A 120 8.48 1.26 -18.15
N ALA A 121 7.61 1.42 -17.15
CA ALA A 121 7.02 0.31 -16.41
C ALA A 121 6.25 -0.65 -17.32
N ARG A 122 5.45 -0.09 -18.22
CA ARG A 122 4.70 -0.86 -19.22
C ARG A 122 5.64 -1.60 -20.17
N GLU A 123 6.71 -0.96 -20.64
CA GLU A 123 7.74 -1.60 -21.50
C GLU A 123 8.45 -2.76 -20.78
N ARG A 124 8.63 -2.67 -19.45
CA ARG A 124 9.18 -3.75 -18.61
C ARG A 124 8.17 -4.88 -18.37
N GLY A 125 6.91 -4.73 -18.78
CA GLY A 125 5.86 -5.74 -18.59
C GLY A 125 5.14 -5.66 -17.24
N SER A 126 5.23 -4.53 -16.52
CA SER A 126 4.44 -4.31 -15.31
C SER A 126 2.96 -4.22 -15.67
N ALA A 127 2.12 -5.08 -15.10
CA ALA A 127 0.68 -5.09 -15.38
C ALA A 127 -0.07 -3.95 -14.68
N ALA A 128 0.50 -3.39 -13.62
CA ALA A 128 -0.03 -2.24 -12.90
C ALA A 128 1.10 -1.41 -12.28
N ALA A 129 0.78 -0.19 -11.87
CA ALA A 129 1.61 0.62 -10.98
C ALA A 129 0.84 0.91 -9.68
N ILE A 130 1.57 1.04 -8.55
CA ILE A 130 1.01 1.34 -7.24
C ILE A 130 1.76 2.50 -6.60
N LEU A 131 1.09 3.24 -5.72
CA LEU A 131 1.69 4.28 -4.88
C LEU A 131 0.87 4.48 -3.60
N ILE A 132 1.47 5.17 -2.64
CA ILE A 132 0.77 5.68 -1.47
C ILE A 132 0.55 7.19 -1.68
N ALA A 133 -0.71 7.61 -1.67
CA ALA A 133 -1.05 8.99 -1.96
C ALA A 133 -0.90 9.88 -0.72
N ALA A 134 0.01 10.86 -0.78
CA ALA A 134 0.07 11.92 0.22
C ALA A 134 -1.06 12.96 0.08
N GLU A 135 -1.59 13.15 -1.15
CA GLU A 135 -2.67 14.07 -1.45
C GLU A 135 -3.64 13.43 -2.45
N HIS A 136 -4.91 13.39 -2.12
CA HIS A 136 -5.98 12.74 -2.92
C HIS A 136 -6.07 13.27 -4.37
N ASN A 137 -5.95 14.58 -4.57
CA ASN A 137 -6.24 15.21 -5.86
C ASN A 137 -5.11 15.11 -6.91
N ILE A 138 -4.00 14.44 -6.59
CA ILE A 138 -2.82 14.42 -7.47
C ILE A 138 -2.90 13.28 -8.49
N TYR A 139 -3.18 12.06 -8.05
CA TYR A 139 -2.87 10.86 -8.82
C TYR A 139 -4.00 10.35 -9.71
N GLY A 140 -5.25 10.74 -9.44
CA GLY A 140 -6.40 10.35 -10.27
C GLY A 140 -6.27 10.78 -11.73
N ARG A 141 -5.64 11.94 -12.00
CA ARG A 141 -5.38 12.43 -13.37
C ARG A 141 -4.40 11.57 -14.18
N PHE A 142 -3.62 10.73 -13.51
CA PHE A 142 -2.73 9.75 -14.12
C PHE A 142 -3.35 8.36 -14.17
N GLY A 143 -4.64 8.24 -13.84
CA GLY A 143 -5.39 6.99 -13.88
C GLY A 143 -5.21 6.08 -12.67
N PHE A 144 -4.65 6.58 -11.56
CA PHE A 144 -4.62 5.86 -10.30
C PHE A 144 -5.96 5.99 -9.57
N GLY A 145 -6.45 4.89 -9.01
CA GLY A 145 -7.61 4.85 -8.13
C GLY A 145 -7.25 4.27 -6.76
N SER A 146 -7.93 4.73 -5.71
CA SER A 146 -7.75 4.20 -4.36
C SER A 146 -8.26 2.75 -4.32
N ALA A 147 -7.35 1.79 -4.13
CA ALA A 147 -7.63 0.36 -4.19
C ALA A 147 -7.56 -0.33 -2.83
N VAL A 148 -6.73 0.17 -1.91
CA VAL A 148 -6.57 -0.36 -0.56
C VAL A 148 -6.65 0.78 0.44
N PRO A 149 -7.76 0.94 1.15
CA PRO A 149 -7.85 1.91 2.23
C PRO A 149 -7.12 1.42 3.49
N LEU A 150 -6.62 2.36 4.27
CA LEU A 150 -6.07 2.15 5.60
C LEU A 150 -7.18 2.39 6.63
N ALA A 151 -7.26 1.52 7.61
CA ALA A 151 -8.08 1.70 8.79
C ALA A 151 -7.30 1.22 10.01
N GLY A 152 -7.64 1.73 11.17
CA GLY A 152 -7.01 1.33 12.41
C GLY A 152 -7.99 1.33 13.56
N TRP A 153 -7.55 0.78 14.68
CA TRP A 153 -8.33 0.69 15.90
C TRP A 153 -7.52 1.16 17.12
N ARG A 154 -8.18 1.90 17.99
CA ARG A 154 -7.72 2.18 19.35
C ARG A 154 -8.68 1.51 20.32
N VAL A 155 -8.19 0.62 21.16
CA VAL A 155 -9.01 -0.18 22.09
C VAL A 155 -8.63 0.17 23.51
N ASP A 156 -9.61 0.55 24.33
CA ASP A 156 -9.48 0.66 25.79
C ASP A 156 -9.49 -0.74 26.39
N VAL A 157 -8.34 -1.19 26.91
CA VAL A 157 -8.15 -2.57 27.39
C VAL A 157 -9.06 -2.88 28.59
N LEU A 158 -9.15 -1.99 29.57
CA LEU A 158 -9.99 -2.23 30.76
C LEU A 158 -11.47 -2.29 30.41
N ARG A 159 -11.94 -1.38 29.57
CA ARG A 159 -13.31 -1.38 29.11
C ARG A 159 -13.65 -2.59 28.23
N SER A 160 -12.70 -3.05 27.44
CA SER A 160 -12.91 -4.19 26.54
C SER A 160 -13.23 -5.48 27.28
N GLY A 161 -12.82 -5.58 28.56
CA GLY A 161 -12.83 -6.83 29.30
C GLY A 161 -11.93 -7.91 28.71
N GLY A 162 -10.95 -7.50 27.86
CA GLY A 162 -10.05 -8.38 27.16
C GLY A 162 -10.67 -9.09 25.93
N VAL A 163 -9.92 -10.02 25.40
CA VAL A 163 -10.36 -10.88 24.30
C VAL A 163 -11.33 -11.94 24.84
N ARG A 164 -12.40 -12.24 24.08
CA ARG A 164 -13.43 -13.21 24.48
C ARG A 164 -12.83 -14.59 24.79
N ALA A 165 -13.31 -15.21 25.85
CA ALA A 165 -12.95 -16.60 26.17
C ALA A 165 -13.45 -17.57 25.08
N GLY A 166 -12.73 -18.70 24.90
CA GLY A 166 -13.12 -19.75 23.97
C GLY A 166 -12.86 -19.46 22.49
N LEU A 167 -12.11 -18.40 22.17
CA LEU A 167 -11.58 -18.25 20.80
C LEU A 167 -10.67 -19.44 20.47
N PRO A 168 -10.77 -20.00 19.25
CA PRO A 168 -9.90 -21.09 18.85
C PRO A 168 -8.44 -20.60 18.77
N VAL A 169 -7.55 -21.38 19.36
CA VAL A 169 -6.10 -21.23 19.31
C VAL A 169 -5.45 -22.62 19.13
N HIS A 170 -4.27 -22.68 18.58
CA HIS A 170 -3.54 -23.95 18.45
C HIS A 170 -3.22 -24.55 19.84
N ALA A 171 -3.56 -25.82 20.04
CA ALA A 171 -3.26 -26.50 21.29
C ALA A 171 -1.74 -26.59 21.49
N GLY A 172 -1.26 -26.25 22.70
CA GLY A 172 0.16 -26.30 23.04
C GLY A 172 1.02 -25.24 22.33
N HIS A 173 0.42 -24.22 21.75
CA HIS A 173 1.16 -23.09 21.16
C HIS A 173 1.99 -22.35 22.20
N ARG A 174 2.99 -21.63 21.71
CA ARG A 174 3.84 -20.76 22.53
C ARG A 174 3.94 -19.36 21.87
N ILE A 175 4.04 -18.35 22.71
CA ILE A 175 4.44 -16.99 22.31
C ILE A 175 5.67 -16.64 23.12
N ASP A 176 6.77 -16.36 22.41
CA ASP A 176 8.05 -16.04 23.04
C ASP A 176 8.55 -14.68 22.48
N PHE A 177 9.27 -13.94 23.33
CA PHE A 177 9.99 -12.77 22.86
C PHE A 177 11.09 -13.19 21.88
N ALA A 178 11.26 -12.40 20.84
CA ALA A 178 12.29 -12.56 19.83
C ALA A 178 13.26 -11.39 19.83
N THR A 179 14.52 -11.64 19.54
CA THR A 179 15.53 -10.61 19.33
C THR A 179 15.30 -9.91 17.98
N LEU A 180 15.94 -8.75 17.79
CA LEU A 180 15.93 -8.07 16.49
C LEU A 180 16.60 -8.93 15.40
N GLU A 181 17.67 -9.66 15.74
CA GLU A 181 18.31 -10.59 14.81
C GLU A 181 17.35 -11.72 14.36
N GLU A 182 16.62 -12.34 15.31
CA GLU A 182 15.62 -13.36 14.96
C GLU A 182 14.49 -12.78 14.11
N PHE A 183 14.04 -11.54 14.40
CA PHE A 183 13.04 -10.85 13.62
C PHE A 183 13.52 -10.62 12.18
N GLY A 184 14.72 -10.11 11.98
CA GLY A 184 15.31 -9.91 10.65
C GLY A 184 15.54 -11.22 9.89
N LYS A 185 15.90 -12.30 10.59
CA LYS A 185 16.20 -13.60 9.98
C LYS A 185 14.95 -14.42 9.63
N LEU A 186 13.93 -14.44 10.50
CA LEU A 186 12.76 -15.32 10.36
C LEU A 186 11.54 -14.61 9.80
N GLY A 187 11.47 -13.29 9.96
CA GLY A 187 10.36 -12.46 9.46
C GLY A 187 10.16 -12.54 7.95
N PRO A 188 11.21 -12.47 7.11
CA PRO A 188 11.07 -12.55 5.65
C PRO A 188 10.33 -13.80 5.17
N ASP A 189 10.72 -14.99 5.64
CA ASP A 189 10.06 -16.24 5.27
C ASP A 189 8.59 -16.28 5.75
N LEU A 190 8.34 -15.86 6.98
CA LEU A 190 6.98 -15.79 7.52
C LEU A 190 6.09 -14.85 6.72
N HIS A 191 6.62 -13.68 6.32
CA HIS A 191 5.91 -12.72 5.48
C HIS A 191 5.58 -13.30 4.09
N GLU A 192 6.54 -13.97 3.45
CA GLU A 192 6.31 -14.58 2.12
C GLU A 192 5.30 -15.74 2.17
N ARG A 193 5.19 -16.46 3.29
CA ARG A 193 4.13 -17.47 3.51
C ARG A 193 2.75 -16.84 3.80
N TRP A 194 2.73 -15.70 4.47
CA TRP A 194 1.49 -14.97 4.78
C TRP A 194 0.93 -14.23 3.57
N ARG A 195 1.77 -13.58 2.79
CA ARG A 195 1.39 -12.66 1.73
C ARG A 195 0.37 -13.22 0.73
N PRO A 196 0.49 -14.49 0.25
CA PRO A 196 -0.51 -15.07 -0.67
C PRO A 196 -1.92 -15.15 -0.09
N THR A 197 -2.08 -15.06 1.22
CA THR A 197 -3.39 -15.09 1.87
C THR A 197 -4.06 -13.73 1.94
N GLN A 198 -3.35 -12.64 1.58
CA GLN A 198 -3.81 -11.27 1.78
C GLN A 198 -3.77 -10.45 0.48
N PRO A 199 -4.92 -10.27 -0.23
CA PRO A 199 -4.99 -9.35 -1.35
C PRO A 199 -4.55 -7.94 -0.95
N GLY A 200 -3.78 -7.29 -1.81
CA GLY A 200 -3.22 -5.95 -1.55
C GLY A 200 -1.84 -5.94 -0.88
N ALA A 201 -1.40 -7.03 -0.27
CA ALA A 201 -0.06 -7.13 0.31
C ALA A 201 1.03 -7.07 -0.76
N ILE A 202 2.14 -6.40 -0.46
CA ILE A 202 3.30 -6.25 -1.34
C ILE A 202 4.52 -7.02 -0.80
N GLY A 203 5.50 -7.26 -1.66
CA GLY A 203 6.78 -7.83 -1.25
C GLY A 203 7.59 -6.84 -0.41
N ARG A 204 8.28 -7.34 0.61
CA ARG A 204 9.19 -6.57 1.47
C ARG A 204 10.63 -6.83 1.06
N PRO A 205 11.34 -5.86 0.45
CA PRO A 205 12.75 -6.02 0.11
C PRO A 205 13.61 -6.13 1.38
N ASP A 206 14.84 -6.63 1.24
CA ASP A 206 15.80 -6.77 2.34
C ASP A 206 16.03 -5.43 3.09
N ALA A 207 16.15 -4.34 2.35
CA ALA A 207 16.28 -3.00 2.92
C ALA A 207 15.15 -2.62 3.88
N TRP A 208 13.91 -3.10 3.63
CA TRP A 208 12.77 -2.88 4.52
C TRP A 208 12.97 -3.60 5.86
N TRP A 209 13.44 -4.85 5.84
CA TRP A 209 13.71 -5.62 7.05
C TRP A 209 14.84 -5.01 7.87
N ARG A 210 15.92 -4.60 7.21
CA ARG A 210 17.06 -3.93 7.84
C ARG A 210 16.67 -2.60 8.50
N LEU A 211 15.82 -1.80 7.85
CA LEU A 211 15.26 -0.59 8.43
C LEU A 211 14.41 -0.90 9.68
N ARG A 212 13.55 -1.92 9.61
CA ARG A 212 12.68 -2.32 10.72
C ARG A 212 13.45 -2.97 11.87
N ALA A 213 14.55 -3.62 11.60
CA ALA A 213 15.48 -4.12 12.60
C ALA A 213 16.38 -3.03 13.23
N GLY A 214 16.31 -1.80 12.73
CA GLY A 214 17.17 -0.70 13.21
C GLY A 214 18.62 -0.82 12.80
N GLU A 215 18.92 -1.60 11.77
CA GLU A 215 20.28 -1.76 11.23
C GLU A 215 20.71 -0.58 10.38
N VAL A 216 19.75 0.17 9.83
CA VAL A 216 19.98 1.35 9.01
C VAL A 216 19.10 2.50 9.46
N ASP A 217 19.64 3.71 9.38
CA ASP A 217 18.95 4.94 9.76
C ASP A 217 18.36 5.62 8.53
N LEU A 218 17.08 5.98 8.60
CA LEU A 218 16.39 6.75 7.56
C LEU A 218 15.87 8.06 8.15
N PRO A 219 16.36 9.22 7.71
CA PRO A 219 15.88 10.51 8.17
C PRO A 219 14.36 10.67 7.99
N GLY A 220 13.68 11.04 9.06
CA GLY A 220 12.22 11.17 9.09
C GLY A 220 11.48 9.85 9.30
N PHE A 221 12.19 8.76 9.53
CA PHE A 221 11.67 7.52 10.08
C PHE A 221 12.17 7.39 11.52
N ASP A 222 11.31 7.76 12.49
CA ASP A 222 11.64 7.66 13.91
C ASP A 222 11.62 6.20 14.34
N TRP A 223 12.75 5.50 14.07
CA TRP A 223 12.90 4.15 14.56
C TRP A 223 12.96 4.13 16.08
N LYS A 224 12.10 3.32 16.67
CA LYS A 224 12.12 3.02 18.10
C LYS A 224 12.24 1.52 18.25
N GLN A 225 13.16 1.08 19.10
CA GLN A 225 13.23 -0.31 19.47
C GLN A 225 11.90 -0.73 20.10
N GLY A 226 11.25 -1.70 19.49
CA GLY A 226 10.03 -2.31 19.99
C GLY A 226 10.28 -3.68 20.59
N PHE A 227 9.19 -4.33 20.95
CA PHE A 227 9.16 -5.71 21.38
C PHE A 227 8.73 -6.58 20.18
N ASN A 228 9.47 -7.64 19.93
CA ASN A 228 9.11 -8.64 18.93
C ASN A 228 8.65 -9.90 19.65
N VAL A 229 7.55 -10.50 19.19
CA VAL A 229 7.07 -11.79 19.67
C VAL A 229 6.77 -12.71 18.50
N PHE A 230 7.09 -13.98 18.67
CA PHE A 230 6.80 -15.05 17.73
C PHE A 230 5.79 -16.02 18.32
N HIS A 231 4.82 -16.39 17.49
CA HIS A 231 3.89 -17.49 17.78
C HIS A 231 4.36 -18.76 17.09
N ARG A 232 4.47 -19.85 17.87
CA ARG A 232 4.82 -21.18 17.37
C ARG A 232 3.76 -22.18 17.78
N THR A 233 3.48 -23.12 16.88
CA THR A 233 2.66 -24.31 17.18
C THR A 233 3.43 -25.29 18.09
N ALA A 234 2.76 -26.29 18.61
CA ALA A 234 3.36 -27.27 19.55
C ALA A 234 4.57 -28.04 18.97
N ASP A 235 4.64 -28.18 17.65
CA ASP A 235 5.77 -28.76 16.92
C ASP A 235 6.92 -27.78 16.65
N GLY A 236 6.79 -26.53 17.11
CA GLY A 236 7.79 -25.48 16.92
C GLY A 236 7.68 -24.69 15.62
N THR A 237 6.70 -24.97 14.75
CA THR A 237 6.50 -24.23 13.50
C THR A 237 6.13 -22.77 13.77
N LEU A 238 6.89 -21.83 13.18
CA LEU A 238 6.60 -20.39 13.24
C LEU A 238 5.39 -20.08 12.36
N THR A 239 4.31 -19.56 12.96
CA THR A 239 3.05 -19.26 12.27
C THR A 239 2.61 -17.81 12.41
N GLY A 240 3.24 -17.02 13.29
CA GLY A 240 2.91 -15.62 13.44
C GLY A 240 3.97 -14.81 14.14
N MET A 241 3.88 -13.50 13.97
CA MET A 241 4.69 -12.51 14.67
C MET A 241 3.90 -11.23 14.95
N ALA A 242 4.29 -10.53 16.01
CA ALA A 242 3.89 -9.15 16.23
C ALA A 242 5.10 -8.32 16.67
N ASN A 243 5.19 -7.11 16.12
CA ASN A 243 6.09 -6.07 16.61
C ASN A 243 5.25 -4.95 17.20
N TYR A 244 5.59 -4.49 18.40
CA TYR A 244 4.88 -3.41 19.08
C TYR A 244 5.81 -2.55 19.92
N THR A 245 5.40 -1.34 20.20
CA THR A 245 6.03 -0.43 21.16
C THR A 245 5.08 -0.14 22.32
N VAL A 246 5.63 0.17 23.48
CA VAL A 246 4.87 0.66 24.63
C VAL A 246 5.48 2.00 25.04
N ASP A 247 4.67 3.04 25.10
CA ASP A 247 5.14 4.34 25.63
C ASP A 247 4.95 4.33 27.14
N ASP A 248 6.01 4.69 27.88
CA ASP A 248 5.98 4.79 29.34
C ASP A 248 5.24 6.06 29.77
N LYS A 249 3.94 5.89 30.02
CA LYS A 249 3.04 6.98 30.40
C LYS A 249 2.28 6.63 31.67
N TRP A 250 2.26 7.55 32.62
CA TRP A 250 1.61 7.42 33.93
C TRP A 250 0.67 8.58 34.22
N ASP A 251 -0.48 8.26 34.77
CA ASP A 251 -1.40 9.24 35.35
C ASP A 251 -1.32 9.17 36.91
N GLY A 252 -0.47 9.99 37.46
CA GLY A 252 -0.10 9.89 38.88
C GLY A 252 0.57 8.55 39.20
N ALA A 253 -0.06 7.73 40.02
CA ALA A 253 0.42 6.38 40.36
C ALA A 253 -0.15 5.27 39.49
N TYR A 254 -0.98 5.59 38.51
CA TYR A 254 -1.63 4.62 37.65
C TYR A 254 -0.97 4.54 36.28
N PRO A 255 -0.68 3.32 35.74
CA PRO A 255 -0.17 3.16 34.38
C PRO A 255 -1.24 3.55 33.34
N ASP A 256 -0.87 4.37 32.37
CA ASP A 256 -1.68 4.75 31.20
C ASP A 256 -0.91 4.49 29.90
N CYS A 257 -0.16 3.39 29.89
CA CYS A 257 0.77 3.07 28.82
C CYS A 257 0.00 2.63 27.57
N PRO A 258 0.13 3.33 26.42
CA PRO A 258 -0.38 2.82 25.14
C PRO A 258 0.61 1.81 24.54
N LEU A 259 0.08 0.67 24.08
CA LEU A 259 0.78 -0.28 23.24
C LEU A 259 0.40 0.00 21.80
N THR A 260 1.39 0.26 20.94
CA THR A 260 1.17 0.46 19.50
C THR A 260 1.69 -0.73 18.71
N VAL A 261 0.80 -1.42 18.00
CA VAL A 261 1.13 -2.51 17.08
C VAL A 261 1.72 -1.92 15.81
N ARG A 262 2.95 -2.31 15.49
CA ARG A 262 3.71 -1.81 14.33
C ARG A 262 3.78 -2.79 13.19
N ASP A 263 3.74 -4.09 13.49
CA ASP A 263 3.65 -5.16 12.51
C ASP A 263 2.88 -6.33 13.12
N PHE A 264 2.10 -7.01 12.28
CA PHE A 264 1.27 -8.12 12.72
C PHE A 264 1.07 -9.09 11.56
N ILE A 265 1.63 -10.28 11.68
CA ILE A 265 1.50 -11.37 10.71
C ILE A 265 0.99 -12.62 11.42
N ALA A 266 -0.06 -13.21 10.86
CA ALA A 266 -0.60 -14.49 11.32
C ALA A 266 -1.04 -15.31 10.10
N LEU A 267 -0.54 -16.52 9.99
CA LEU A 267 -0.84 -17.40 8.85
C LEU A 267 -2.28 -17.92 8.88
N ASP A 268 -2.87 -18.00 10.08
CA ASP A 268 -4.22 -18.48 10.29
C ASP A 268 -4.93 -17.73 11.43
N ARG A 269 -6.22 -18.02 11.58
CA ARG A 269 -7.10 -17.39 12.59
C ARG A 269 -6.68 -17.75 14.02
N GLU A 270 -6.26 -18.96 14.25
CA GLU A 270 -5.85 -19.49 15.56
C GLU A 270 -4.62 -18.76 16.07
N THR A 271 -3.65 -18.54 15.19
CA THR A 271 -2.45 -17.73 15.43
C THR A 271 -2.82 -16.26 15.69
N ALA A 272 -3.70 -15.67 14.87
CA ALA A 272 -4.13 -14.29 15.06
C ALA A 272 -4.84 -14.10 16.42
N ASN A 273 -5.72 -15.01 16.81
CA ASN A 273 -6.41 -14.98 18.10
C ASN A 273 -5.42 -15.05 19.28
N ALA A 274 -4.42 -15.93 19.21
CA ALA A 274 -3.40 -16.05 20.24
C ALA A 274 -2.55 -14.78 20.37
N LEU A 275 -2.12 -14.19 19.25
CA LEU A 275 -1.34 -12.95 19.25
C LEU A 275 -2.16 -11.77 19.79
N TRP A 276 -3.42 -11.62 19.40
CA TRP A 276 -4.30 -10.57 19.97
C TRP A 276 -4.51 -10.80 21.47
N ALA A 277 -4.78 -12.04 21.92
CA ALA A 277 -4.93 -12.33 23.34
C ALA A 277 -3.67 -11.94 24.13
N PHE A 278 -2.48 -12.24 23.59
CA PHE A 278 -1.20 -11.83 24.19
C PHE A 278 -1.09 -10.30 24.28
N LEU A 279 -1.33 -9.56 23.19
CA LEU A 279 -1.20 -8.08 23.16
C LEU A 279 -2.13 -7.40 24.16
N PHE A 280 -3.31 -7.98 24.41
CA PHE A 280 -4.26 -7.48 25.41
C PHE A 280 -3.94 -7.92 26.85
N SER A 281 -3.00 -8.85 27.05
CA SER A 281 -2.56 -9.32 28.36
C SER A 281 -1.29 -8.64 28.87
N VAL A 282 -0.68 -7.76 28.07
CA VAL A 282 0.54 -7.03 28.49
C VAL A 282 0.21 -6.11 29.64
N ASP A 283 0.95 -6.26 30.75
CA ASP A 283 0.74 -5.46 31.95
C ASP A 283 0.95 -3.96 31.71
N TRP A 284 0.24 -3.12 32.45
CA TRP A 284 0.25 -1.66 32.39
C TRP A 284 -0.35 -1.03 31.15
N VAL A 285 -0.71 -1.84 30.14
CA VAL A 285 -1.29 -1.36 28.88
C VAL A 285 -2.73 -0.91 29.12
N ARG A 286 -2.97 0.39 28.92
CA ARG A 286 -4.30 0.99 28.99
C ARG A 286 -5.00 0.98 27.64
N HIS A 287 -4.26 1.17 26.57
CA HIS A 287 -4.77 1.21 25.21
C HIS A 287 -3.94 0.34 24.30
N VAL A 288 -4.59 -0.51 23.49
CA VAL A 288 -3.97 -1.15 22.34
C VAL A 288 -4.33 -0.32 21.12
N VAL A 289 -3.31 0.17 20.41
CA VAL A 289 -3.44 0.97 19.18
C VAL A 289 -2.89 0.15 18.03
N ALA A 290 -3.72 -0.12 17.03
CA ALA A 290 -3.34 -0.82 15.81
C ALA A 290 -3.70 0.07 14.61
N PRO A 291 -2.81 0.99 14.20
CA PRO A 291 -3.12 2.03 13.22
C PRO A 291 -3.24 1.49 11.79
N HIS A 292 -2.49 0.44 11.48
CA HIS A 292 -2.35 -0.11 10.13
C HIS A 292 -3.08 -1.44 9.97
N LEU A 293 -4.40 -1.42 10.11
CA LEU A 293 -5.27 -2.58 9.82
C LEU A 293 -6.10 -2.32 8.56
N GLY A 294 -6.72 -3.37 8.04
CA GLY A 294 -7.64 -3.24 6.92
C GLY A 294 -9.05 -2.84 7.36
N PRO A 295 -9.86 -2.26 6.46
CA PRO A 295 -11.27 -2.03 6.72
C PRO A 295 -11.99 -3.34 7.06
N GLY A 296 -12.89 -3.29 8.03
CA GLY A 296 -13.62 -4.47 8.46
C GLY A 296 -12.78 -5.51 9.21
N HIS A 297 -11.58 -5.13 9.70
CA HIS A 297 -10.77 -6.02 10.53
C HIS A 297 -11.56 -6.51 11.75
N VAL A 298 -11.41 -7.79 12.05
CA VAL A 298 -12.25 -8.49 13.06
C VAL A 298 -11.93 -8.13 14.51
N LEU A 299 -10.92 -7.30 14.78
CA LEU A 299 -10.47 -6.96 16.14
C LEU A 299 -11.63 -6.57 17.10
N PRO A 300 -12.58 -5.70 16.74
CA PRO A 300 -13.69 -5.40 17.64
C PRO A 300 -14.54 -6.62 17.99
N LEU A 301 -14.67 -7.57 17.06
CA LEU A 301 -15.46 -8.80 17.28
C LEU A 301 -14.74 -9.82 18.19
N LEU A 302 -13.44 -9.67 18.42
CA LEU A 302 -12.67 -10.52 19.33
C LEU A 302 -12.85 -10.11 20.80
N LEU A 303 -13.36 -8.91 21.08
CA LEU A 303 -13.46 -8.33 22.43
C LEU A 303 -14.73 -8.77 23.15
N ASN A 304 -14.71 -8.80 24.51
CA ASN A 304 -15.92 -8.98 25.31
C ASN A 304 -16.87 -7.78 25.17
N ASP A 305 -16.34 -6.53 25.14
CA ASP A 305 -17.11 -5.33 24.76
C ASP A 305 -16.56 -4.74 23.47
N PRO A 306 -17.19 -4.96 22.29
CA PRO A 306 -16.77 -4.37 21.02
C PRO A 306 -16.76 -2.84 21.00
N ARG A 307 -17.55 -2.18 21.87
CA ARG A 307 -17.62 -0.71 21.97
C ARG A 307 -16.37 -0.08 22.57
N ALA A 308 -15.49 -0.89 23.16
CA ALA A 308 -14.19 -0.45 23.62
C ALA A 308 -13.23 -0.14 22.46
N ALA A 309 -13.46 -0.73 21.27
CA ALA A 309 -12.73 -0.43 20.06
C ALA A 309 -13.34 0.79 19.36
N LYS A 310 -12.50 1.80 19.15
CA LYS A 310 -12.85 3.00 18.37
C LYS A 310 -11.99 3.05 17.12
N PRO A 311 -12.51 3.52 15.98
CA PRO A 311 -11.68 3.78 14.81
C PRO A 311 -10.49 4.68 15.20
N HIS A 312 -9.32 4.35 14.68
CA HIS A 312 -8.15 5.20 14.81
C HIS A 312 -8.28 6.41 13.88
N GLU A 313 -7.65 7.53 14.25
CA GLU A 313 -7.80 8.79 13.52
C GLU A 313 -7.20 8.74 12.10
N GLU A 314 -6.21 7.89 11.88
CA GLU A 314 -5.53 7.72 10.60
C GLU A 314 -6.28 6.78 9.65
N THR A 315 -7.54 7.08 9.34
CA THR A 315 -8.25 6.39 8.27
C THR A 315 -8.00 7.15 6.96
N ALA A 316 -7.47 6.46 5.94
CA ALA A 316 -7.05 7.09 4.69
C ALA A 316 -7.25 6.17 3.47
N ASP A 317 -7.23 6.78 2.29
CA ASP A 317 -7.05 6.13 1.01
C ASP A 317 -5.55 5.83 0.81
N PHE A 318 -5.11 4.64 1.17
CA PHE A 318 -3.69 4.33 1.34
C PHE A 318 -3.01 3.92 0.03
N THR A 319 -3.22 2.67 -0.44
CA THR A 319 -2.60 2.23 -1.69
C THR A 319 -3.50 2.55 -2.88
N TRP A 320 -2.95 3.28 -3.84
CA TRP A 320 -3.57 3.60 -5.11
C TRP A 320 -3.00 2.70 -6.20
N LEU A 321 -3.84 2.30 -7.15
CA LEU A 321 -3.49 1.37 -8.22
C LEU A 321 -3.87 1.94 -9.59
N ARG A 322 -2.95 1.83 -10.55
CA ARG A 322 -3.11 2.13 -11.96
C ARG A 322 -2.92 0.85 -12.77
N LEU A 323 -3.92 0.41 -13.48
CA LEU A 323 -3.81 -0.72 -14.41
C LEU A 323 -3.09 -0.27 -15.70
N LEU A 324 -2.07 -1.03 -16.12
CA LEU A 324 -1.26 -0.77 -17.31
C LEU A 324 -1.51 -1.79 -18.42
N ASP A 325 -1.87 -3.03 -18.05
CA ASP A 325 -2.21 -4.14 -18.92
C ASP A 325 -3.42 -4.88 -18.35
N LEU A 326 -4.61 -4.67 -18.94
CA LEU A 326 -5.84 -5.30 -18.45
C LEU A 326 -5.83 -6.80 -18.62
N PRO A 327 -5.46 -7.39 -19.80
CA PRO A 327 -5.39 -8.84 -19.98
C PRO A 327 -4.51 -9.52 -18.92
N ALA A 328 -3.29 -9.05 -18.71
CA ALA A 328 -2.38 -9.61 -17.72
C ALA A 328 -2.91 -9.47 -16.29
N ALA A 329 -3.41 -8.29 -15.92
CA ALA A 329 -3.94 -8.03 -14.59
C ALA A 329 -5.16 -8.90 -14.27
N PHE A 330 -6.14 -8.97 -15.17
CA PHE A 330 -7.39 -9.70 -14.93
C PHE A 330 -7.24 -11.21 -15.02
N ALA A 331 -6.25 -11.73 -15.76
CA ALA A 331 -5.91 -13.15 -15.78
C ALA A 331 -5.20 -13.61 -14.48
N ALA A 332 -4.46 -12.73 -13.84
CA ALA A 332 -3.73 -13.06 -12.61
C ALA A 332 -4.64 -13.22 -11.39
N ARG A 333 -5.82 -12.57 -11.35
CA ARG A 333 -6.71 -12.66 -10.20
C ARG A 333 -7.67 -13.85 -10.29
N ARG A 334 -8.22 -14.28 -9.14
CA ARG A 334 -9.31 -15.25 -9.05
C ARG A 334 -10.63 -14.56 -8.75
N TYR A 335 -11.73 -15.24 -9.12
CA TYR A 335 -13.09 -14.75 -9.06
C TYR A 335 -13.97 -15.73 -8.26
N GLU A 336 -14.88 -15.18 -7.46
CA GLU A 336 -15.77 -16.00 -6.62
C GLU A 336 -17.07 -16.39 -7.32
N ALA A 337 -17.39 -15.77 -8.46
CA ALA A 337 -18.60 -16.05 -9.22
C ALA A 337 -18.29 -16.09 -10.72
N PRO A 338 -18.96 -16.99 -11.47
CA PRO A 338 -18.93 -16.96 -12.95
C PRO A 338 -19.82 -15.84 -13.47
N GLY A 339 -19.45 -15.27 -14.60
CA GLY A 339 -20.28 -14.27 -15.27
C GLY A 339 -19.57 -13.53 -16.38
N ARG A 340 -20.28 -12.57 -16.97
CA ARG A 340 -19.76 -11.70 -18.04
C ARG A 340 -20.18 -10.25 -17.78
N LEU A 341 -19.26 -9.33 -18.09
CA LEU A 341 -19.47 -7.88 -17.95
C LEU A 341 -18.69 -7.17 -19.06
N VAL A 342 -19.34 -6.26 -19.79
CA VAL A 342 -18.68 -5.42 -20.79
C VAL A 342 -18.44 -4.03 -20.21
N LEU A 343 -17.17 -3.63 -20.17
CA LEU A 343 -16.68 -2.37 -19.65
C LEU A 343 -16.27 -1.43 -20.78
N ASP A 344 -16.77 -0.21 -20.82
CA ASP A 344 -16.24 0.88 -21.64
C ASP A 344 -15.28 1.71 -20.79
N VAL A 345 -13.98 1.49 -20.99
CA VAL A 345 -12.93 2.07 -20.17
C VAL A 345 -12.37 3.32 -20.86
N THR A 346 -12.41 4.45 -20.19
CA THR A 346 -11.71 5.66 -20.62
C THR A 346 -10.35 5.78 -19.95
N ASP A 347 -9.33 6.15 -20.70
CA ASP A 347 -7.95 6.31 -20.25
C ASP A 347 -7.28 7.45 -21.00
N ARG A 348 -6.77 8.46 -20.29
CA ARG A 348 -6.14 9.66 -20.89
C ARG A 348 -4.85 9.33 -21.65
N GLU A 349 -4.11 8.32 -21.22
CA GLU A 349 -2.89 7.85 -21.89
C GLU A 349 -3.21 6.84 -23.03
N GLY A 350 -4.46 6.39 -23.14
CA GLY A 350 -4.94 5.51 -24.18
C GLY A 350 -4.56 4.04 -24.03
N TRP A 351 -3.77 3.66 -23.03
CA TRP A 351 -3.20 2.30 -22.93
C TRP A 351 -4.24 1.22 -22.61
N THR A 352 -5.26 1.58 -21.86
CA THR A 352 -6.32 0.66 -21.43
C THR A 352 -7.70 1.11 -21.92
N ALA A 353 -7.75 2.16 -22.75
CA ALA A 353 -9.00 2.66 -23.32
C ALA A 353 -9.64 1.64 -24.26
N GLY A 354 -10.97 1.64 -24.30
CA GLY A 354 -11.76 0.79 -25.20
C GLY A 354 -12.79 -0.06 -24.48
N ARG A 355 -13.51 -0.86 -25.28
CA ARG A 355 -14.49 -1.81 -24.75
C ARG A 355 -13.86 -3.17 -24.49
N TRP A 356 -14.15 -3.69 -23.31
CA TRP A 356 -13.55 -4.89 -22.77
C TRP A 356 -14.62 -5.83 -22.23
N ALA A 357 -14.63 -7.08 -22.65
CA ALA A 357 -15.45 -8.13 -22.09
C ALA A 357 -14.66 -8.87 -21.00
N LEU A 358 -15.06 -8.72 -19.74
CA LEU A 358 -14.63 -9.57 -18.65
C LEU A 358 -15.49 -10.81 -18.61
N GLU A 359 -14.87 -11.99 -18.68
CA GLU A 359 -15.51 -13.30 -18.55
C GLU A 359 -14.86 -14.06 -17.41
N THR A 360 -15.69 -14.56 -16.49
CA THR A 360 -15.24 -15.34 -15.33
C THR A 360 -15.90 -16.71 -15.35
N ALA A 361 -15.15 -17.74 -14.97
CA ALA A 361 -15.59 -19.13 -14.99
C ALA A 361 -15.87 -19.65 -13.57
N ALA A 362 -16.60 -20.78 -13.48
CA ALA A 362 -16.94 -21.42 -12.21
C ALA A 362 -15.73 -21.98 -11.44
N ASP A 363 -14.59 -22.19 -12.13
CA ASP A 363 -13.32 -22.60 -11.52
C ASP A 363 -12.52 -21.44 -10.92
N GLY A 364 -13.10 -20.23 -10.96
CA GLY A 364 -12.49 -19.01 -10.45
C GLY A 364 -11.48 -18.36 -11.41
N THR A 365 -11.28 -18.88 -12.61
CA THR A 365 -10.47 -18.21 -13.64
C THR A 365 -11.25 -17.08 -14.30
N GLY A 366 -10.53 -16.10 -14.87
CA GLY A 366 -11.14 -15.04 -15.66
C GLY A 366 -10.20 -14.48 -16.70
N ARG A 367 -10.80 -13.86 -17.70
CA ARG A 367 -10.07 -13.15 -18.76
C ARG A 367 -10.82 -11.90 -19.17
N ILE A 368 -10.09 -10.92 -19.66
CA ILE A 368 -10.67 -9.71 -20.24
C ILE A 368 -10.11 -9.53 -21.64
N THR A 369 -10.96 -9.29 -22.62
CA THR A 369 -10.60 -9.17 -24.03
C THR A 369 -11.33 -7.99 -24.68
N HIS A 370 -10.75 -7.41 -25.72
CA HIS A 370 -11.44 -6.39 -26.51
C HIS A 370 -12.72 -6.97 -27.13
N THR A 371 -13.77 -6.13 -27.22
CA THR A 371 -15.05 -6.49 -27.81
C THR A 371 -15.72 -5.28 -28.47
N ASP A 372 -16.58 -5.54 -29.45
CA ASP A 372 -17.48 -4.54 -30.04
C ASP A 372 -18.90 -4.58 -29.43
N ASP A 373 -19.15 -5.49 -28.48
CA ASP A 373 -20.44 -5.60 -27.81
C ASP A 373 -20.82 -4.31 -27.09
N PRO A 374 -22.12 -4.03 -26.93
CA PRO A 374 -22.59 -2.89 -26.12
C PRO A 374 -22.04 -2.96 -24.70
N ALA A 375 -21.59 -1.83 -24.19
CA ALA A 375 -21.07 -1.73 -22.83
C ALA A 375 -22.20 -1.89 -21.80
N ASP A 376 -21.93 -2.65 -20.76
CA ASP A 376 -22.77 -2.70 -19.56
C ASP A 376 -22.49 -1.51 -18.62
N LEU A 377 -21.21 -1.15 -18.47
CA LEU A 377 -20.72 -0.06 -17.61
C LEU A 377 -19.71 0.81 -18.35
N GLY A 378 -19.79 2.13 -18.10
CA GLY A 378 -18.76 3.11 -18.49
C GLY A 378 -18.03 3.67 -17.28
N LEU A 379 -16.69 3.65 -17.31
CA LEU A 379 -15.86 4.16 -16.21
C LEU A 379 -14.47 4.55 -16.69
N ASP A 380 -13.78 5.38 -15.92
CA ASP A 380 -12.37 5.63 -16.18
C ASP A 380 -11.47 4.54 -15.55
N VAL A 381 -10.23 4.45 -16.00
CA VAL A 381 -9.27 3.46 -15.54
C VAL A 381 -8.92 3.61 -14.05
N ALA A 382 -9.03 4.82 -13.47
CA ALA A 382 -8.83 5.03 -12.03
C ALA A 382 -9.93 4.35 -11.22
N ARG A 383 -11.20 4.43 -11.66
CA ARG A 383 -12.31 3.71 -11.01
C ARG A 383 -12.18 2.21 -11.19
N LEU A 384 -11.72 1.75 -12.35
CA LEU A 384 -11.42 0.33 -12.54
C LEU A 384 -10.30 -0.14 -11.60
N GLY A 385 -9.25 0.67 -11.40
CA GLY A 385 -8.21 0.43 -10.42
C GLY A 385 -8.73 0.31 -8.98
N SER A 386 -9.69 1.16 -8.59
CA SER A 386 -10.33 1.09 -7.27
C SER A 386 -11.14 -0.20 -7.05
N LEU A 387 -11.68 -0.79 -8.11
CA LEU A 387 -12.46 -2.03 -8.05
C LEU A 387 -11.59 -3.28 -8.13
N TYR A 388 -10.39 -3.18 -8.71
CA TYR A 388 -9.59 -4.32 -9.14
C TYR A 388 -9.24 -5.31 -8.03
N LEU A 389 -8.92 -4.84 -6.82
CA LEU A 389 -8.57 -5.71 -5.68
C LEU A 389 -9.80 -6.20 -4.88
N GLY A 390 -11.02 -5.80 -5.27
CA GLY A 390 -12.26 -6.26 -4.64
C GLY A 390 -12.67 -5.52 -3.37
N GLY A 391 -12.00 -4.44 -3.01
CA GLY A 391 -12.35 -3.59 -1.87
C GLY A 391 -13.32 -2.45 -2.19
N GLY A 392 -13.41 -2.05 -3.46
CA GLY A 392 -14.32 -1.03 -3.95
C GLY A 392 -15.72 -1.58 -4.25
N SER A 393 -16.71 -0.69 -4.39
CA SER A 393 -18.07 -1.02 -4.83
C SER A 393 -18.46 -0.24 -6.07
N ALA A 394 -18.79 -0.96 -7.15
CA ALA A 394 -19.29 -0.37 -8.39
C ALA A 394 -20.67 0.27 -8.19
N ALA A 395 -21.52 -0.31 -7.35
CA ALA A 395 -22.81 0.28 -6.99
C ALA A 395 -22.63 1.65 -6.30
N ALA A 396 -21.71 1.75 -5.33
CA ALA A 396 -21.40 3.04 -4.69
C ALA A 396 -20.80 4.07 -5.67
N LEU A 397 -19.97 3.63 -6.63
CA LEU A 397 -19.45 4.51 -7.69
C LEU A 397 -20.58 4.99 -8.61
N ALA A 398 -21.55 4.15 -8.94
CA ALA A 398 -22.73 4.54 -9.72
C ALA A 398 -23.60 5.55 -8.98
N ASP A 399 -23.88 5.32 -7.69
CA ASP A 399 -24.63 6.24 -6.83
C ASP A 399 -23.93 7.63 -6.72
N ALA A 400 -22.61 7.63 -6.74
CA ALA A 400 -21.79 8.85 -6.74
C ALA A 400 -21.60 9.48 -8.14
N ALA A 401 -22.23 8.94 -9.20
CA ALA A 401 -22.07 9.37 -10.60
C ALA A 401 -20.59 9.31 -11.10
N LEU A 402 -19.78 8.41 -10.54
CA LEU A 402 -18.39 8.15 -10.94
C LEU A 402 -18.28 6.94 -11.89
N LEU A 403 -19.38 6.28 -12.18
CA LEU A 403 -19.54 5.16 -13.09
C LEU A 403 -20.91 5.30 -13.76
N THR A 404 -20.97 5.01 -15.06
CA THR A 404 -22.24 5.03 -15.81
C THR A 404 -22.74 3.62 -16.02
N GLU A 405 -23.97 3.34 -15.60
CA GLU A 405 -24.66 2.08 -15.83
C GLU A 405 -25.46 2.17 -17.15
N HIS A 406 -25.10 1.38 -18.15
CA HIS A 406 -25.78 1.30 -19.43
C HIS A 406 -26.84 0.17 -19.44
N THR A 407 -26.55 -0.91 -18.73
CA THR A 407 -27.49 -2.03 -18.54
C THR A 407 -27.96 -2.05 -17.09
N PRO A 408 -29.25 -1.99 -16.80
CA PRO A 408 -29.76 -2.00 -15.42
C PRO A 408 -29.25 -3.21 -14.61
N GLY A 409 -28.71 -2.95 -13.40
CA GLY A 409 -28.13 -3.97 -12.52
C GLY A 409 -26.70 -4.36 -12.83
N ALA A 410 -26.04 -3.72 -13.80
CA ALA A 410 -24.66 -4.04 -14.17
C ALA A 410 -23.65 -3.66 -13.07
N ALA A 411 -23.90 -2.60 -12.30
CA ALA A 411 -23.04 -2.22 -11.17
C ALA A 411 -23.06 -3.28 -10.06
N VAL A 412 -24.23 -3.83 -9.76
CA VAL A 412 -24.37 -4.94 -8.79
C VAL A 412 -23.69 -6.22 -9.31
N ARG A 413 -23.79 -6.49 -10.64
CA ARG A 413 -23.06 -7.61 -11.25
C ARG A 413 -21.55 -7.40 -11.14
N ALA A 414 -21.06 -6.18 -11.38
CA ALA A 414 -19.64 -5.85 -11.21
C ALA A 414 -19.16 -6.11 -9.77
N ASP A 415 -19.93 -5.68 -8.77
CA ASP A 415 -19.63 -5.97 -7.36
C ASP A 415 -19.61 -7.48 -7.09
N THR A 416 -20.52 -8.26 -7.68
CA THR A 416 -20.55 -9.71 -7.54
C THR A 416 -19.32 -10.37 -8.15
N LEU A 417 -18.87 -9.92 -9.32
CA LEU A 417 -17.72 -10.51 -10.04
C LEU A 417 -16.37 -10.07 -9.43
N LEU A 418 -16.27 -8.83 -8.95
CA LEU A 418 -15.01 -8.24 -8.52
C LEU A 418 -14.77 -8.32 -7.01
N ARG A 419 -15.80 -8.52 -6.20
CA ARG A 419 -15.68 -8.64 -4.74
C ARG A 419 -14.81 -9.83 -4.35
N THR A 420 -14.20 -9.73 -3.17
CA THR A 420 -13.45 -10.81 -2.54
C THR A 420 -13.93 -11.03 -1.12
N ALA A 421 -13.89 -12.28 -0.64
CA ALA A 421 -14.27 -12.63 0.73
C ALA A 421 -13.38 -11.94 1.76
N ARG A 422 -12.08 -11.78 1.44
CA ARG A 422 -11.13 -11.03 2.27
C ARG A 422 -10.89 -9.65 1.66
N ALA A 423 -11.20 -8.60 2.40
CA ALA A 423 -10.92 -7.23 1.97
C ALA A 423 -9.42 -7.03 1.71
N PRO A 424 -9.03 -6.27 0.66
CA PRO A 424 -7.63 -5.97 0.40
C PRO A 424 -7.04 -5.15 1.55
N TRP A 425 -5.80 -5.49 1.90
CA TRP A 425 -5.05 -4.81 2.94
C TRP A 425 -3.56 -4.81 2.63
N ASN A 426 -2.93 -3.67 2.84
CA ASN A 426 -1.49 -3.50 2.78
C ASN A 426 -1.03 -2.82 4.07
N PRO A 427 -0.25 -3.49 4.93
CA PRO A 427 0.29 -2.87 6.14
C PRO A 427 1.51 -1.98 5.88
N ASP A 428 2.08 -2.04 4.67
CA ASP A 428 3.40 -1.51 4.37
C ASP A 428 3.34 -0.16 3.67
N GLY A 429 4.05 0.82 4.26
CA GLY A 429 4.41 2.06 3.59
C GLY A 429 5.70 1.89 2.76
N PHE A 430 5.79 2.62 1.63
CA PHE A 430 6.96 2.61 0.74
C PHE A 430 7.19 3.97 0.08
#